data_9cea9ab6fb8ed59e1c13585c992c365a
#
_entry.id   9cea9ab6fb8ed59e1c13585c992c365a
#
_cell.length_a   1.000
_cell.length_b   1.000
_cell.length_c   1.000
_cell.angle_alpha   90.00
_cell.angle_beta   90.00
_cell.angle_gamma   90.00
#
_symmetry.space_group_name_H-M   'P 1'
#
loop_
_entity.id
_entity.type
_entity.pdbx_description
1 polymer ?
#
loop_
_entity_poly.entity_id
_entity_poly.type
_entity_poly.pdbx_seq_one_letter_code
_entity_poly.pdbx_strand_id
1 'polypeptide(L)'
;MGYLEAIAAACLWGSSGIFSVHLFRMGVPPETVALLRSVVGALVLVAVFGVLRPASLRVSRRTIVILGLGGGVTVAIFQLAYQLSTDAVGVPTTVALLYLAPALVVAAAGPLLGEWPTRTRVALVVVTLVGVWLSVAGADHVPAAFGSAGLAWGALAGLSYATYTLFGRFASARYGATPTVVYSTVGACVVLTVILLSVEGTIALPDTVSAWALLVVFGATTIALAQFLFFDALARIEASRASLATAIEPVVAAILATLLLDQGLRSLGWIGIVLVVAGVVGVGVAGRRTAP
;
A
#
# COMPACT_ATOMS: atom_id res chain seq x y z
N MET A 1 -1.93 9.87 17.51
CA MET A 1 -2.80 8.84 16.92
C MET A 1 -2.40 8.59 15.46
N GLY A 2 -2.53 9.52 14.51
CA GLY A 2 -2.31 9.27 13.07
C GLY A 2 -0.99 8.59 12.69
N TYR A 3 0.11 8.90 13.36
CA TYR A 3 1.41 8.26 13.09
C TYR A 3 1.40 6.76 13.46
N LEU A 4 0.77 6.40 14.59
CA LEU A 4 0.64 5.01 15.00
C LEU A 4 -0.31 4.22 14.09
N GLU A 5 -1.35 4.87 13.59
CA GLU A 5 -2.28 4.29 12.62
C GLU A 5 -1.57 3.96 11.30
N ALA A 6 -0.71 4.86 10.80
CA ALA A 6 0.11 4.62 9.61
C ALA A 6 1.11 3.47 9.80
N ILE A 7 1.77 3.38 10.97
CA ILE A 7 2.66 2.25 11.31
C ILE A 7 1.88 0.94 11.38
N ALA A 8 0.71 0.93 12.03
CA ALA A 8 -0.12 -0.27 12.12
C ALA A 8 -0.59 -0.74 10.73
N ALA A 9 -0.99 0.18 9.85
CA ALA A 9 -1.31 -0.12 8.46
C ALA A 9 -0.13 -0.76 7.74
N ALA A 10 1.07 -0.21 7.90
CA ALA A 10 2.30 -0.73 7.28
C ALA A 10 2.67 -2.12 7.79
N CYS A 11 2.49 -2.40 9.08
CA CYS A 11 2.70 -3.74 9.63
C CYS A 11 1.75 -4.78 9.00
N LEU A 12 0.48 -4.41 8.77
CA LEU A 12 -0.47 -5.26 8.07
C LEU A 12 -0.08 -5.44 6.59
N TRP A 13 0.32 -4.37 5.91
CA TRP A 13 0.76 -4.45 4.51
C TRP A 13 2.05 -5.26 4.33
N GLY A 14 2.95 -5.26 5.31
CA GLY A 14 4.16 -6.08 5.28
C GLY A 14 3.89 -7.58 5.12
N SER A 15 2.69 -8.07 5.46
CA SER A 15 2.28 -9.45 5.21
C SER A 15 1.76 -9.68 3.77
N SER A 16 1.49 -8.63 2.98
CA SER A 16 0.84 -8.74 1.67
C SER A 16 1.56 -9.66 0.70
N GLY A 17 2.89 -9.57 0.63
CA GLY A 17 3.69 -10.39 -0.27
C GLY A 17 3.57 -11.88 0.02
N ILE A 18 3.46 -12.27 1.30
CA ILE A 18 3.31 -13.66 1.72
C ILE A 18 1.96 -14.22 1.26
N PHE A 19 0.87 -13.47 1.50
CA PHE A 19 -0.47 -13.84 1.02
C PHE A 19 -0.48 -13.99 -0.50
N SER A 20 0.11 -13.04 -1.23
CA SER A 20 0.16 -13.05 -2.69
C SER A 20 0.88 -14.28 -3.22
N VAL A 21 2.10 -14.55 -2.75
CA VAL A 21 2.90 -15.70 -3.19
C VAL A 21 2.19 -17.03 -2.91
N HIS A 22 1.54 -17.18 -1.75
CA HIS A 22 0.79 -18.38 -1.46
C HIS A 22 -0.40 -18.57 -2.42
N LEU A 23 -1.15 -17.51 -2.72
CA LEU A 23 -2.26 -17.55 -3.67
C LEU A 23 -1.77 -17.87 -5.09
N PHE A 24 -0.65 -17.29 -5.53
CA PHE A 24 -0.05 -17.62 -6.83
C PHE A 24 0.36 -19.09 -6.92
N ARG A 25 0.97 -19.65 -5.85
CA ARG A 25 1.31 -21.08 -5.76
C ARG A 25 0.06 -21.99 -5.76
N MET A 26 -1.09 -21.48 -5.38
CA MET A 26 -2.38 -22.18 -5.47
C MET A 26 -3.06 -22.00 -6.83
N GLY A 27 -2.38 -21.40 -7.82
CA GLY A 27 -2.88 -21.20 -9.18
C GLY A 27 -3.81 -20.01 -9.36
N VAL A 28 -3.92 -19.10 -8.38
CA VAL A 28 -4.75 -17.89 -8.52
C VAL A 28 -3.95 -16.81 -9.25
N PRO A 29 -4.41 -16.32 -10.43
CA PRO A 29 -3.70 -15.30 -11.19
C PRO A 29 -3.52 -13.98 -10.42
N PRO A 30 -2.41 -13.24 -10.63
CA PRO A 30 -2.11 -11.99 -9.91
C PRO A 30 -3.22 -10.94 -10.03
N GLU A 31 -3.78 -10.76 -11.21
CA GLU A 31 -4.88 -9.83 -11.50
C GLU A 31 -6.17 -10.23 -10.77
N THR A 32 -6.45 -11.52 -10.68
CA THR A 32 -7.57 -12.05 -9.89
C THR A 32 -7.36 -11.81 -8.40
N VAL A 33 -6.13 -11.99 -7.89
CA VAL A 33 -5.80 -11.66 -6.50
C VAL A 33 -6.01 -10.17 -6.24
N ALA A 34 -5.59 -9.27 -7.16
CA ALA A 34 -5.82 -7.83 -7.05
C ALA A 34 -7.31 -7.49 -6.92
N LEU A 35 -8.15 -8.10 -7.77
CA LEU A 35 -9.59 -7.89 -7.75
C LEU A 35 -10.23 -8.47 -6.48
N LEU A 36 -10.06 -9.78 -6.24
CA LEU A 36 -10.83 -10.47 -5.22
C LEU A 36 -10.48 -10.00 -3.80
N ARG A 37 -9.20 -9.71 -3.51
CA ARG A 37 -8.85 -9.11 -2.21
C ARG A 37 -9.47 -7.73 -2.02
N SER A 38 -9.59 -6.94 -3.11
CA SER A 38 -10.25 -5.64 -3.08
C SER A 38 -11.76 -5.78 -2.87
N VAL A 39 -12.40 -6.76 -3.51
CA VAL A 39 -13.83 -7.07 -3.31
C VAL A 39 -14.12 -7.49 -1.87
N VAL A 40 -13.32 -8.41 -1.31
CA VAL A 40 -13.45 -8.79 0.10
C VAL A 40 -13.28 -7.58 1.01
N GLY A 41 -12.24 -6.78 0.79
CA GLY A 41 -12.02 -5.55 1.56
C GLY A 41 -13.17 -4.56 1.47
N ALA A 42 -13.71 -4.34 0.26
CA ALA A 42 -14.88 -3.49 0.05
C ALA A 42 -16.13 -4.01 0.79
N LEU A 43 -16.39 -5.31 0.72
CA LEU A 43 -17.51 -5.92 1.43
C LEU A 43 -17.39 -5.76 2.95
N VAL A 44 -16.20 -5.99 3.50
CA VAL A 44 -15.92 -5.78 4.95
C VAL A 44 -16.12 -4.31 5.32
N LEU A 45 -15.55 -3.37 4.55
CA LEU A 45 -15.68 -1.93 4.81
C LEU A 45 -17.15 -1.49 4.75
N VAL A 46 -17.89 -1.90 3.72
CA VAL A 46 -19.31 -1.56 3.57
C VAL A 46 -20.13 -2.16 4.69
N ALA A 47 -19.90 -3.43 5.06
CA ALA A 47 -20.62 -4.07 6.15
C ALA A 47 -20.34 -3.39 7.50
N VAL A 48 -19.06 -3.18 7.83
CA VAL A 48 -18.65 -2.57 9.11
C VAL A 48 -19.17 -1.13 9.22
N PHE A 49 -18.91 -0.28 8.24
CA PHE A 49 -19.31 1.13 8.32
C PHE A 49 -20.77 1.37 7.98
N GLY A 50 -21.41 0.48 7.21
CA GLY A 50 -22.85 0.49 6.97
C GLY A 50 -23.66 0.24 8.27
N VAL A 51 -23.10 -0.58 9.17
CA VAL A 51 -23.70 -0.86 10.48
C VAL A 51 -23.25 0.14 11.54
N LEU A 52 -21.93 0.35 11.71
CA LEU A 52 -21.39 1.13 12.82
C LEU A 52 -21.46 2.64 12.62
N ARG A 53 -21.34 3.12 11.36
CA ARG A 53 -21.30 4.55 11.02
C ARG A 53 -22.07 4.89 9.73
N PRO A 54 -23.35 4.52 9.59
CA PRO A 54 -24.10 4.70 8.34
C PRO A 54 -24.20 6.18 7.91
N ALA A 55 -24.22 7.10 8.87
CA ALA A 55 -24.25 8.54 8.58
C ALA A 55 -22.98 9.02 7.86
N SER A 56 -21.81 8.42 8.13
CA SER A 56 -20.55 8.79 7.48
C SER A 56 -20.49 8.41 6.00
N LEU A 57 -21.32 7.46 5.57
CA LEU A 57 -21.44 7.05 4.16
C LEU A 57 -22.43 7.92 3.37
N ARG A 58 -23.20 8.77 4.05
CA ARG A 58 -24.16 9.66 3.38
C ARG A 58 -23.45 10.90 2.87
N VAL A 59 -22.92 10.83 1.66
CA VAL A 59 -22.24 11.93 0.99
C VAL A 59 -22.96 12.29 -0.32
N SER A 60 -22.66 13.46 -0.89
CA SER A 60 -23.26 13.90 -2.15
C SER A 60 -22.89 12.98 -3.31
N ARG A 61 -23.74 12.90 -4.35
CA ARG A 61 -23.44 12.13 -5.58
C ARG A 61 -22.11 12.57 -6.22
N ARG A 62 -21.82 13.88 -6.20
CA ARG A 62 -20.55 14.42 -6.69
C ARG A 62 -19.36 13.87 -5.89
N THR A 63 -19.48 13.77 -4.57
CA THR A 63 -18.44 13.19 -3.71
C THR A 63 -18.24 11.70 -4.02
N ILE A 64 -19.33 10.93 -4.21
CA ILE A 64 -19.23 9.51 -4.60
C ILE A 64 -18.45 9.36 -5.91
N VAL A 65 -18.74 10.20 -6.90
CA VAL A 65 -18.04 10.16 -8.20
C VAL A 65 -16.57 10.52 -8.03
N ILE A 66 -16.24 11.57 -7.27
CA ILE A 66 -14.84 11.99 -7.04
C ILE A 66 -14.06 10.85 -6.33
N LEU A 67 -14.63 10.29 -5.28
CA LEU A 67 -13.98 9.22 -4.51
C LEU A 67 -13.94 7.90 -5.27
N GLY A 68 -15.04 7.53 -5.93
CA GLY A 68 -15.16 6.28 -6.68
C GLY A 68 -14.33 6.26 -7.96
N LEU A 69 -14.31 7.35 -8.75
CA LEU A 69 -13.47 7.42 -9.95
C LEU A 69 -12.03 7.84 -9.60
N GLY A 70 -11.82 8.97 -8.96
CA GLY A 70 -10.49 9.47 -8.66
C GLY A 70 -9.73 8.52 -7.74
N GLY A 71 -10.30 8.19 -6.59
CA GLY A 71 -9.72 7.25 -5.65
C GLY A 71 -9.73 5.83 -6.19
N GLY A 72 -10.82 5.40 -6.83
CA GLY A 72 -10.96 4.05 -7.37
C GLY A 72 -9.93 3.73 -8.44
N VAL A 73 -9.68 4.63 -9.39
CA VAL A 73 -8.65 4.44 -10.42
C VAL A 73 -7.26 4.33 -9.80
N THR A 74 -6.90 5.22 -8.86
CA THR A 74 -5.58 5.19 -8.22
C THR A 74 -5.38 3.90 -7.42
N VAL A 75 -6.40 3.46 -6.66
CA VAL A 75 -6.35 2.20 -5.91
C VAL A 75 -6.29 1.00 -6.85
N ALA A 76 -7.08 0.96 -7.92
CA ALA A 76 -7.11 -0.15 -8.87
C ALA A 76 -5.74 -0.34 -9.56
N ILE A 77 -5.15 0.74 -10.07
CA ILE A 77 -3.84 0.69 -10.74
C ILE A 77 -2.78 0.23 -9.74
N PHE A 78 -2.79 0.76 -8.50
CA PHE A 78 -1.88 0.32 -7.46
C PHE A 78 -2.01 -1.17 -7.16
N GLN A 79 -3.23 -1.65 -6.95
CA GLN A 79 -3.48 -3.05 -6.61
C GLN A 79 -3.04 -4.00 -7.71
N LEU A 80 -3.36 -3.68 -8.97
CA LEU A 80 -3.00 -4.49 -10.12
C LEU A 80 -1.48 -4.48 -10.35
N ALA A 81 -0.87 -3.30 -10.40
CA ALA A 81 0.56 -3.14 -10.66
C ALA A 81 1.41 -3.82 -9.58
N TYR A 82 1.01 -3.75 -8.31
CA TYR A 82 1.69 -4.43 -7.22
C TYR A 82 1.67 -5.96 -7.39
N GLN A 83 0.52 -6.54 -7.74
CA GLN A 83 0.41 -8.00 -7.89
C GLN A 83 1.19 -8.50 -9.11
N LEU A 84 1.07 -7.80 -10.27
CA LEU A 84 1.81 -8.15 -11.48
C LEU A 84 3.33 -8.01 -11.30
N SER A 85 3.78 -6.98 -10.58
CA SER A 85 5.19 -6.85 -10.23
C SER A 85 5.64 -7.97 -9.29
N THR A 86 4.84 -8.28 -8.26
CA THR A 86 5.17 -9.31 -7.26
C THR A 86 5.33 -10.69 -7.92
N ASP A 87 4.49 -11.00 -8.89
CA ASP A 87 4.60 -12.25 -9.67
C ASP A 87 5.85 -12.25 -10.56
N ALA A 88 6.09 -11.14 -11.26
CA ALA A 88 7.16 -11.07 -12.27
C ALA A 88 8.58 -10.94 -11.71
N VAL A 89 8.78 -10.17 -10.62
CA VAL A 89 10.12 -9.85 -10.07
C VAL A 89 10.27 -10.16 -8.58
N GLY A 90 9.25 -10.76 -7.98
CA GLY A 90 9.22 -11.14 -6.58
C GLY A 90 8.94 -9.98 -5.61
N VAL A 91 8.61 -10.37 -4.36
CA VAL A 91 8.22 -9.42 -3.30
C VAL A 91 9.31 -8.39 -2.99
N PRO A 92 10.61 -8.76 -2.79
CA PRO A 92 11.64 -7.81 -2.41
C PRO A 92 11.83 -6.69 -3.43
N THR A 93 11.89 -7.04 -4.73
CA THR A 93 12.08 -6.06 -5.82
C THR A 93 10.86 -5.15 -5.98
N THR A 94 9.65 -5.72 -5.91
CA THR A 94 8.39 -4.95 -5.96
C THR A 94 8.33 -3.94 -4.83
N VAL A 95 8.64 -4.36 -3.60
CA VAL A 95 8.67 -3.48 -2.44
C VAL A 95 9.72 -2.39 -2.59
N ALA A 96 10.92 -2.69 -3.12
CA ALA A 96 11.94 -1.67 -3.36
C ALA A 96 11.44 -0.58 -4.33
N LEU A 97 10.79 -0.99 -5.43
CA LEU A 97 10.23 -0.04 -6.40
C LEU A 97 9.05 0.74 -5.82
N LEU A 98 8.21 0.10 -5.01
CA LEU A 98 7.11 0.76 -4.28
C LEU A 98 7.63 1.91 -3.39
N TYR A 99 8.81 1.73 -2.77
CA TYR A 99 9.40 2.73 -1.88
C TYR A 99 10.07 3.92 -2.57
N LEU A 100 9.91 4.07 -3.89
CA LEU A 100 10.06 5.37 -4.57
C LEU A 100 8.93 6.33 -4.18
N ALA A 101 7.77 5.82 -3.74
CA ALA A 101 6.61 6.63 -3.38
C ALA A 101 6.87 7.69 -2.30
N PRO A 102 7.56 7.45 -1.17
CA PRO A 102 7.87 8.48 -0.19
C PRO A 102 8.61 9.68 -0.79
N ALA A 103 9.56 9.47 -1.70
CA ALA A 103 10.25 10.56 -2.38
C ALA A 103 9.30 11.36 -3.28
N LEU A 104 8.46 10.67 -4.06
CA LEU A 104 7.45 11.29 -4.91
C LEU A 104 6.41 12.07 -4.10
N VAL A 105 5.95 11.53 -2.97
CA VAL A 105 5.03 12.21 -2.06
C VAL A 105 5.65 13.48 -1.50
N VAL A 106 6.90 13.40 -0.99
CA VAL A 106 7.59 14.57 -0.43
C VAL A 106 7.82 15.64 -1.48
N ALA A 107 8.16 15.27 -2.71
CA ALA A 107 8.35 16.21 -3.81
C ALA A 107 7.04 16.88 -4.25
N ALA A 108 5.92 16.13 -4.27
CA ALA A 108 4.65 16.59 -4.77
C ALA A 108 3.72 17.20 -3.70
N ALA A 109 3.91 16.90 -2.41
CA ALA A 109 3.05 17.39 -1.34
C ALA A 109 3.10 18.93 -1.18
N GLY A 110 4.24 19.55 -1.42
CA GLY A 110 4.37 21.02 -1.42
C GLY A 110 3.44 21.69 -2.43
N PRO A 111 3.63 21.46 -3.74
CA PRO A 111 2.84 22.10 -4.78
C PRO A 111 1.37 21.65 -4.81
N LEU A 112 1.05 20.41 -4.42
CA LEU A 112 -0.31 19.89 -4.53
C LEU A 112 -1.16 20.10 -3.26
N LEU A 113 -0.55 20.06 -2.08
CA LEU A 113 -1.25 20.11 -0.80
C LEU A 113 -0.83 21.29 0.08
N GLY A 114 0.18 22.07 -0.33
CA GLY A 114 0.75 23.13 0.50
C GLY A 114 1.63 22.61 1.66
N GLU A 115 1.95 21.32 1.67
CA GLU A 115 2.72 20.66 2.72
C GLU A 115 4.23 20.64 2.37
N TRP A 116 4.91 21.79 2.51
CA TRP A 116 6.32 21.91 2.15
C TRP A 116 7.24 21.14 3.10
N PRO A 117 8.13 20.27 2.57
CA PRO A 117 9.01 19.47 3.40
C PRO A 117 10.12 20.32 4.02
N THR A 118 10.47 20.03 5.27
CA THR A 118 11.66 20.58 5.92
C THR A 118 12.92 19.86 5.43
N ARG A 119 14.10 20.52 5.55
CA ARG A 119 15.39 19.89 5.21
C ARG A 119 15.60 18.57 5.95
N THR A 120 15.22 18.53 7.24
CA THR A 120 15.28 17.31 8.06
C THR A 120 14.43 16.20 7.46
N ARG A 121 13.21 16.52 6.98
CA ARG A 121 12.30 15.54 6.39
C ARG A 121 12.86 14.97 5.08
N VAL A 122 13.46 15.83 4.23
CA VAL A 122 14.14 15.39 3.00
C VAL A 122 15.32 14.46 3.33
N ALA A 123 16.15 14.81 4.30
CA ALA A 123 17.28 13.97 4.72
C ALA A 123 16.80 12.59 5.24
N LEU A 124 15.72 12.55 6.03
CA LEU A 124 15.14 11.30 6.53
C LEU A 124 14.54 10.43 5.41
N VAL A 125 13.95 11.04 4.37
CA VAL A 125 13.54 10.33 3.16
C VAL A 125 14.74 9.66 2.49
N VAL A 126 15.82 10.38 2.29
CA VAL A 126 17.04 9.84 1.67
C VAL A 126 17.60 8.67 2.49
N VAL A 127 17.70 8.82 3.81
CA VAL A 127 18.15 7.74 4.71
C VAL A 127 17.24 6.51 4.59
N THR A 128 15.91 6.72 4.59
CA THR A 128 14.93 5.63 4.46
C THR A 128 15.06 4.93 3.11
N LEU A 129 15.19 5.68 2.00
CA LEU A 129 15.35 5.10 0.66
C LEU A 129 16.63 4.28 0.55
N VAL A 130 17.75 4.81 1.05
CA VAL A 130 19.03 4.07 1.09
C VAL A 130 18.84 2.78 1.91
N GLY A 131 18.18 2.87 3.06
CA GLY A 131 17.87 1.71 3.91
C GLY A 131 17.05 0.65 3.19
N VAL A 132 15.99 1.05 2.47
CA VAL A 132 15.17 0.12 1.68
C VAL A 132 16.00 -0.58 0.60
N TRP A 133 16.77 0.18 -0.18
CA TRP A 133 17.63 -0.40 -1.22
C TRP A 133 18.69 -1.35 -0.67
N LEU A 134 19.30 -1.02 0.46
CA LEU A 134 20.25 -1.92 1.13
C LEU A 134 19.57 -3.18 1.66
N SER A 135 18.32 -3.07 2.16
CA SER A 135 17.55 -4.24 2.61
C SER A 135 17.28 -5.21 1.46
N VAL A 136 16.93 -4.67 0.29
CA VAL A 136 16.67 -5.48 -0.92
C VAL A 136 17.97 -6.06 -1.48
N ALA A 137 19.03 -5.26 -1.59
CA ALA A 137 20.33 -5.73 -2.07
C ALA A 137 20.97 -6.79 -1.16
N GLY A 138 20.61 -6.77 0.12
CA GLY A 138 21.04 -7.76 1.11
C GLY A 138 20.12 -8.99 1.23
N ALA A 139 19.07 -9.12 0.43
CA ALA A 139 18.22 -10.31 0.41
C ALA A 139 18.95 -11.49 -0.28
N ASP A 140 18.81 -12.70 0.28
CA ASP A 140 19.49 -13.88 -0.26
C ASP A 140 18.92 -14.36 -1.61
N HIS A 141 17.67 -14.02 -1.90
CA HIS A 141 16.97 -14.41 -3.11
C HIS A 141 16.51 -13.18 -3.90
N VAL A 142 17.45 -12.57 -4.63
CA VAL A 142 17.11 -11.58 -5.65
C VAL A 142 17.04 -12.33 -6.99
N PRO A 143 15.92 -12.37 -7.69
CA PRO A 143 15.84 -13.02 -8.98
C PRO A 143 16.89 -12.46 -9.93
N ALA A 144 17.70 -13.32 -10.56
CA ALA A 144 18.79 -12.94 -11.44
C ALA A 144 18.32 -12.30 -12.77
N ALA A 145 17.05 -12.40 -13.08
CA ALA A 145 16.46 -11.85 -14.32
C ALA A 145 15.33 -10.87 -13.97
N PHE A 146 15.66 -9.58 -14.00
CA PHE A 146 14.65 -8.53 -13.98
C PHE A 146 13.99 -8.42 -15.36
N GLY A 147 12.82 -8.99 -15.54
CA GLY A 147 12.01 -8.72 -16.72
C GLY A 147 11.64 -7.23 -16.78
N SER A 148 11.87 -6.57 -17.94
CA SER A 148 11.55 -5.15 -18.11
C SER A 148 10.09 -4.81 -17.78
N ALA A 149 9.17 -5.72 -18.08
CA ALA A 149 7.75 -5.58 -17.74
C ALA A 149 7.50 -5.58 -16.22
N GLY A 150 8.14 -6.48 -15.46
CA GLY A 150 8.01 -6.53 -14.00
C GLY A 150 8.54 -5.28 -13.31
N LEU A 151 9.66 -4.72 -13.80
CA LEU A 151 10.19 -3.43 -13.33
C LEU A 151 9.25 -2.27 -13.66
N ALA A 152 8.64 -2.26 -14.84
CA ALA A 152 7.66 -1.26 -15.23
C ALA A 152 6.41 -1.33 -14.34
N TRP A 153 5.90 -2.51 -14.04
CA TRP A 153 4.79 -2.70 -13.10
C TRP A 153 5.17 -2.22 -11.68
N GLY A 154 6.37 -2.53 -11.20
CA GLY A 154 6.84 -2.06 -9.90
C GLY A 154 6.98 -0.54 -9.82
N ALA A 155 7.52 0.09 -10.87
CA ALA A 155 7.59 1.56 -10.96
C ALA A 155 6.19 2.19 -11.01
N LEU A 156 5.25 1.59 -11.75
CA LEU A 156 3.85 2.02 -11.79
C LEU A 156 3.18 1.84 -10.43
N ALA A 157 3.47 0.76 -9.71
CA ALA A 157 2.98 0.57 -8.34
C ALA A 157 3.49 1.68 -7.40
N GLY A 158 4.78 2.04 -7.47
CA GLY A 158 5.36 3.15 -6.69
C GLY A 158 4.72 4.51 -7.01
N LEU A 159 4.55 4.82 -8.29
CA LEU A 159 3.87 6.06 -8.73
C LEU A 159 2.41 6.09 -8.28
N SER A 160 1.70 4.97 -8.45
CA SER A 160 0.30 4.86 -8.04
C SER A 160 0.13 4.93 -6.52
N TYR A 161 1.07 4.38 -5.76
CA TYR A 161 1.08 4.51 -4.30
C TYR A 161 1.31 5.94 -3.84
N ALA A 162 2.19 6.69 -4.50
CA ALA A 162 2.36 8.12 -4.24
C ALA A 162 1.06 8.90 -4.53
N THR A 163 0.44 8.65 -5.70
CA THR A 163 -0.84 9.27 -6.09
C THR A 163 -1.98 8.90 -5.13
N TYR A 164 -2.07 7.63 -4.74
CA TYR A 164 -2.99 7.13 -3.73
C TYR A 164 -2.83 7.86 -2.38
N THR A 165 -1.59 8.07 -1.94
CA THR A 165 -1.30 8.77 -0.68
C THR A 165 -1.70 10.25 -0.74
N LEU A 166 -1.35 10.94 -1.82
CA LEU A 166 -1.68 12.36 -2.02
C LEU A 166 -3.19 12.56 -2.18
N PHE A 167 -3.85 11.74 -2.98
CA PHE A 167 -5.30 11.75 -3.12
C PHE A 167 -5.99 11.41 -1.79
N GLY A 168 -5.52 10.38 -1.10
CA GLY A 168 -6.02 9.97 0.20
C GLY A 168 -5.92 11.09 1.25
N ARG A 169 -4.82 11.83 1.28
CA ARG A 169 -4.65 13.02 2.13
C ARG A 169 -5.67 14.10 1.80
N PHE A 170 -5.75 14.49 0.52
CA PHE A 170 -6.72 15.48 0.06
C PHE A 170 -8.15 15.07 0.39
N ALA A 171 -8.54 13.85 0.04
CA ALA A 171 -9.90 13.37 0.17
C ALA A 171 -10.29 13.11 1.63
N SER A 172 -9.41 12.50 2.44
CA SER A 172 -9.69 12.21 3.85
C SER A 172 -9.80 13.46 4.69
N ALA A 173 -8.99 14.49 4.43
CA ALA A 173 -9.08 15.77 5.11
C ALA A 173 -10.37 16.52 4.77
N ARG A 174 -10.90 16.35 3.52
CA ARG A 174 -12.07 17.08 3.02
C ARG A 174 -13.39 16.37 3.28
N TYR A 175 -13.42 15.04 3.09
CA TYR A 175 -14.64 14.23 3.11
C TYR A 175 -14.69 13.24 4.27
N GLY A 176 -13.60 13.11 5.02
CA GLY A 176 -13.43 12.12 6.07
C GLY A 176 -12.81 10.81 5.57
N ALA A 177 -12.15 10.08 6.46
CA ALA A 177 -11.46 8.83 6.14
C ALA A 177 -12.44 7.72 5.70
N THR A 178 -13.56 7.57 6.40
CA THR A 178 -14.54 6.49 6.15
C THR A 178 -15.12 6.53 4.72
N PRO A 179 -15.75 7.64 4.25
CA PRO A 179 -16.27 7.65 2.89
C PRO A 179 -15.14 7.57 1.86
N THR A 180 -13.96 8.14 2.14
CA THR A 180 -12.83 8.08 1.23
C THR A 180 -12.39 6.64 0.99
N VAL A 181 -12.13 5.85 2.04
CA VAL A 181 -11.69 4.46 1.87
C VAL A 181 -12.78 3.58 1.26
N VAL A 182 -14.05 3.73 1.71
CA VAL A 182 -15.15 2.89 1.21
C VAL A 182 -15.38 3.12 -0.28
N TYR A 183 -15.61 4.36 -0.70
CA TYR A 183 -15.94 4.64 -2.10
C TYR A 183 -14.75 4.46 -3.04
N SER A 184 -13.52 4.74 -2.59
CA SER A 184 -12.32 4.46 -3.41
C SER A 184 -12.11 2.96 -3.59
N THR A 185 -12.33 2.14 -2.54
CA THR A 185 -12.18 0.68 -2.67
C THR A 185 -13.29 0.08 -3.52
N VAL A 186 -14.55 0.50 -3.35
CA VAL A 186 -15.66 0.08 -4.22
C VAL A 186 -15.41 0.49 -5.67
N GLY A 187 -14.96 1.73 -5.90
CA GLY A 187 -14.57 2.21 -7.23
C GLY A 187 -13.44 1.38 -7.84
N ALA A 188 -12.45 1.00 -7.04
CA ALA A 188 -11.36 0.14 -7.49
C ALA A 188 -11.86 -1.24 -7.93
N CYS A 189 -12.82 -1.83 -7.21
CA CYS A 189 -13.44 -3.10 -7.62
C CYS A 189 -14.10 -2.97 -9.00
N VAL A 190 -14.83 -1.88 -9.25
CA VAL A 190 -15.46 -1.63 -10.56
C VAL A 190 -14.40 -1.50 -11.65
N VAL A 191 -13.37 -0.68 -11.42
CA VAL A 191 -12.28 -0.46 -12.39
C VAL A 191 -11.53 -1.75 -12.67
N LEU A 192 -11.14 -2.51 -11.65
CA LEU A 192 -10.46 -3.80 -11.81
C LEU A 192 -11.33 -4.81 -12.56
N THR A 193 -12.62 -4.89 -12.26
CA THR A 193 -13.55 -5.77 -12.98
C THR A 193 -13.61 -5.41 -14.46
N VAL A 194 -13.72 -4.11 -14.79
CA VAL A 194 -13.76 -3.64 -16.17
C VAL A 194 -12.43 -3.99 -16.88
N ILE A 195 -11.28 -3.76 -16.24
CA ILE A 195 -9.97 -4.09 -16.81
C ILE A 195 -9.88 -5.60 -17.08
N LEU A 196 -10.16 -6.45 -16.10
CA LEU A 196 -10.03 -7.89 -16.25
C LEU A 196 -10.95 -8.43 -17.34
N LEU A 197 -12.22 -8.04 -17.34
CA LEU A 197 -13.16 -8.47 -18.38
C LEU A 197 -12.80 -7.97 -19.78
N SER A 198 -12.16 -6.78 -19.88
CA SER A 198 -11.75 -6.23 -21.16
C SER A 198 -10.48 -6.89 -21.73
N VAL A 199 -9.57 -7.35 -20.85
CA VAL A 199 -8.28 -7.94 -21.25
C VAL A 199 -8.36 -9.46 -21.34
N GLU A 200 -8.90 -10.11 -20.29
CA GLU A 200 -8.92 -11.57 -20.15
C GLU A 200 -10.25 -12.20 -20.61
N GLY A 201 -11.31 -11.39 -20.75
CA GLY A 201 -12.65 -11.86 -21.07
C GLY A 201 -13.37 -12.62 -19.95
N THR A 202 -12.62 -13.13 -18.97
CA THR A 202 -13.14 -13.91 -17.84
C THR A 202 -12.38 -13.59 -16.57
N ILE A 203 -12.96 -13.97 -15.41
CA ILE A 203 -12.29 -13.88 -14.11
C ILE A 203 -12.07 -15.32 -13.62
N ALA A 204 -10.82 -15.74 -13.52
CA ALA A 204 -10.46 -17.05 -13.00
C ALA A 204 -10.70 -17.09 -11.49
N LEU A 205 -11.73 -17.78 -11.03
CA LEU A 205 -12.03 -17.90 -9.59
C LEU A 205 -11.18 -19.00 -8.96
N PRO A 206 -10.82 -18.87 -7.66
CA PRO A 206 -10.13 -19.94 -6.93
C PRO A 206 -10.98 -21.20 -6.81
N ASP A 207 -10.38 -22.37 -7.05
CA ASP A 207 -11.04 -23.68 -7.02
C ASP A 207 -11.12 -24.29 -5.62
N THR A 208 -10.35 -23.76 -4.65
CA THR A 208 -10.22 -24.36 -3.32
C THR A 208 -10.75 -23.47 -2.20
N VAL A 209 -11.35 -24.08 -1.18
CA VAL A 209 -11.81 -23.38 0.03
C VAL A 209 -10.67 -22.70 0.75
N SER A 210 -9.46 -23.28 0.74
CA SER A 210 -8.27 -22.70 1.36
C SER A 210 -7.83 -21.40 0.68
N ALA A 211 -7.89 -21.32 -0.66
CA ALA A 211 -7.58 -20.08 -1.39
C ALA A 211 -8.62 -18.98 -1.08
N TRP A 212 -9.90 -19.33 -0.98
CA TRP A 212 -10.94 -18.38 -0.55
C TRP A 212 -10.75 -17.90 0.89
N ALA A 213 -10.42 -18.80 1.83
CA ALA A 213 -10.13 -18.43 3.21
C ALA A 213 -8.94 -17.47 3.29
N LEU A 214 -7.87 -17.76 2.53
CA LEU A 214 -6.69 -16.90 2.46
C LEU A 214 -7.04 -15.51 1.87
N LEU A 215 -7.83 -15.45 0.80
CA LEU A 215 -8.32 -14.20 0.22
C LEU A 215 -9.17 -13.39 1.18
N VAL A 216 -10.03 -14.04 1.97
CA VAL A 216 -10.86 -13.36 2.97
C VAL A 216 -9.98 -12.72 4.05
N VAL A 217 -9.03 -13.47 4.60
CA VAL A 217 -8.08 -12.91 5.59
C VAL A 217 -7.25 -11.79 4.96
N PHE A 218 -6.73 -12.00 3.76
CA PHE A 218 -5.92 -11.01 3.04
C PHE A 218 -6.70 -9.71 2.78
N GLY A 219 -7.91 -9.79 2.20
CA GLY A 219 -8.74 -8.61 1.93
C GLY A 219 -9.20 -7.89 3.19
N ALA A 220 -9.59 -8.63 4.23
CA ALA A 220 -10.03 -8.05 5.49
C ALA A 220 -8.89 -7.30 6.22
N THR A 221 -7.69 -7.88 6.24
CA THR A 221 -6.55 -7.30 6.97
C THR A 221 -5.87 -6.17 6.18
N THR A 222 -5.53 -6.41 4.92
CA THR A 222 -4.69 -5.47 4.15
C THR A 222 -5.48 -4.43 3.37
N ILE A 223 -6.73 -4.73 2.98
CA ILE A 223 -7.59 -3.77 2.31
C ILE A 223 -8.54 -3.10 3.29
N ALA A 224 -9.35 -3.83 4.04
CA ALA A 224 -10.31 -3.17 4.92
C ALA A 224 -9.61 -2.47 6.09
N LEU A 225 -8.89 -3.20 6.93
CA LEU A 225 -8.31 -2.66 8.15
C LEU A 225 -7.12 -1.73 7.86
N ALA A 226 -6.13 -2.18 7.10
CA ALA A 226 -4.93 -1.39 6.85
C ALA A 226 -5.22 -0.11 6.04
N GLN A 227 -6.01 -0.17 4.97
CA GLN A 227 -6.37 1.03 4.23
C GLN A 227 -7.18 2.01 5.07
N PHE A 228 -8.12 1.52 5.89
CA PHE A 228 -8.86 2.41 6.79
C PHE A 228 -7.94 3.13 7.77
N LEU A 229 -7.03 2.40 8.43
CA LEU A 229 -6.03 3.00 9.34
C LEU A 229 -5.16 4.03 8.63
N PHE A 230 -4.74 3.74 7.40
CA PHE A 230 -3.92 4.66 6.63
C PHE A 230 -4.69 5.93 6.20
N PHE A 231 -5.93 5.80 5.73
CA PHE A 231 -6.75 6.96 5.38
C PHE A 231 -7.15 7.78 6.62
N ASP A 232 -7.36 7.13 7.76
CA ASP A 232 -7.61 7.84 9.03
C ASP A 232 -6.34 8.59 9.49
N ALA A 233 -5.16 7.99 9.31
CA ALA A 233 -3.88 8.69 9.50
C ALA A 233 -3.75 9.89 8.57
N LEU A 234 -4.03 9.73 7.27
CA LEU A 234 -3.98 10.81 6.28
C LEU A 234 -4.98 11.93 6.56
N ALA A 235 -6.08 11.67 7.23
CA ALA A 235 -6.99 12.72 7.70
C ALA A 235 -6.38 13.61 8.80
N ARG A 236 -5.41 13.07 9.55
CA ARG A 236 -4.86 13.69 10.77
C ARG A 236 -3.44 14.21 10.64
N ILE A 237 -2.62 13.61 9.78
CA ILE A 237 -1.22 13.98 9.58
C ILE A 237 -0.92 14.24 8.11
N GLU A 238 0.17 14.97 7.85
CA GLU A 238 0.62 15.30 6.50
C GLU A 238 0.97 14.04 5.69
N ALA A 239 0.74 14.09 4.37
CA ALA A 239 1.00 12.99 3.46
C ALA A 239 2.45 12.49 3.55
N SER A 240 3.42 13.41 3.61
CA SER A 240 4.84 13.08 3.74
C SER A 240 5.17 12.35 5.05
N ARG A 241 4.49 12.68 6.15
CA ARG A 241 4.67 11.98 7.44
C ARG A 241 4.04 10.58 7.41
N ALA A 242 2.85 10.46 6.85
CA ALA A 242 2.18 9.16 6.70
C ALA A 242 3.00 8.22 5.81
N SER A 243 3.44 8.70 4.65
CA SER A 243 4.26 7.93 3.71
C SER A 243 5.60 7.47 4.31
N LEU A 244 6.25 8.30 5.13
CA LEU A 244 7.48 7.88 5.83
C LEU A 244 7.19 6.90 6.95
N ALA A 245 6.07 7.04 7.67
CA ALA A 245 5.68 6.09 8.70
C ALA A 245 5.44 4.69 8.13
N THR A 246 4.92 4.59 6.89
CA THR A 246 4.72 3.29 6.24
C THR A 246 6.01 2.61 5.80
N ALA A 247 7.16 3.28 5.82
CA ALA A 247 8.44 2.65 5.49
C ALA A 247 8.90 1.57 6.49
N ILE A 248 8.15 1.28 7.54
CA ILE A 248 8.33 0.09 8.38
C ILE A 248 7.86 -1.20 7.69
N GLU A 249 7.02 -1.09 6.65
CA GLU A 249 6.47 -2.24 5.90
C GLU A 249 7.56 -3.21 5.39
N PRO A 250 8.63 -2.76 4.69
CA PRO A 250 9.69 -3.68 4.23
C PRO A 250 10.42 -4.37 5.38
N VAL A 251 10.50 -3.76 6.55
CA VAL A 251 11.08 -4.40 7.74
C VAL A 251 10.21 -5.57 8.17
N VAL A 252 8.90 -5.36 8.25
CA VAL A 252 7.95 -6.42 8.60
C VAL A 252 7.95 -7.50 7.52
N ALA A 253 7.94 -7.11 6.24
CA ALA A 253 7.99 -8.05 5.12
C ALA A 253 9.26 -8.92 5.17
N ALA A 254 10.44 -8.34 5.45
CA ALA A 254 11.70 -9.06 5.56
C ALA A 254 11.72 -10.03 6.74
N ILE A 255 11.23 -9.62 7.91
CA ILE A 255 11.12 -10.48 9.09
C ILE A 255 10.19 -11.66 8.79
N LEU A 256 9.02 -11.40 8.24
CA LEU A 256 8.05 -12.44 7.91
C LEU A 256 8.57 -13.38 6.80
N ALA A 257 9.27 -12.85 5.79
CA ALA A 257 9.88 -13.66 4.74
C ALA A 257 10.97 -14.60 5.30
N THR A 258 11.78 -14.10 6.23
CA THR A 258 12.80 -14.91 6.92
C THR A 258 12.16 -16.03 7.76
N LEU A 259 11.09 -15.72 8.50
CA LEU A 259 10.44 -16.66 9.40
C LEU A 259 9.55 -17.70 8.70
N LEU A 260 8.90 -17.32 7.59
CA LEU A 260 7.84 -18.11 6.96
C LEU A 260 8.21 -18.66 5.57
N LEU A 261 9.25 -18.10 4.93
CA LEU A 261 9.66 -18.50 3.58
C LEU A 261 11.13 -18.96 3.51
N ASP A 262 11.82 -19.07 4.66
CA ASP A 262 13.25 -19.39 4.77
C ASP A 262 14.16 -18.46 3.93
N GLN A 263 13.72 -17.20 3.75
CA GLN A 263 14.44 -16.18 3.01
C GLN A 263 15.24 -15.31 3.98
N GLY A 264 16.52 -15.57 4.15
CA GLY A 264 17.41 -14.83 5.03
C GLY A 264 17.82 -13.46 4.48
N LEU A 265 18.34 -12.61 5.37
CA LEU A 265 19.01 -11.36 5.03
C LEU A 265 20.49 -11.45 5.37
N ARG A 266 21.34 -11.05 4.42
CA ARG A 266 22.78 -10.82 4.66
C ARG A 266 22.99 -9.59 5.55
N SER A 267 24.20 -9.43 6.07
CA SER A 267 24.55 -8.28 6.93
C SER A 267 24.16 -6.93 6.32
N LEU A 268 24.29 -6.76 5.00
CA LEU A 268 23.90 -5.58 4.25
C LEU A 268 22.40 -5.27 4.38
N GLY A 269 21.57 -6.30 4.32
CA GLY A 269 20.13 -6.19 4.49
C GLY A 269 19.73 -5.72 5.90
N TRP A 270 20.41 -6.23 6.93
CA TRP A 270 20.19 -5.79 8.31
C TRP A 270 20.58 -4.32 8.53
N ILE A 271 21.68 -3.86 7.91
CA ILE A 271 22.07 -2.44 7.93
C ILE A 271 20.95 -1.60 7.29
N GLY A 272 20.39 -2.07 6.16
CA GLY A 272 19.26 -1.43 5.51
C GLY A 272 18.05 -1.30 6.43
N ILE A 273 17.68 -2.36 7.14
CA ILE A 273 16.57 -2.35 8.12
C ILE A 273 16.80 -1.30 9.22
N VAL A 274 18.01 -1.23 9.78
CA VAL A 274 18.36 -0.24 10.82
C VAL A 274 18.18 1.19 10.30
N LEU A 275 18.60 1.47 9.06
CA LEU A 275 18.42 2.79 8.44
C LEU A 275 16.94 3.13 8.21
N VAL A 276 16.12 2.16 7.77
CA VAL A 276 14.67 2.36 7.62
C VAL A 276 14.04 2.70 8.96
N VAL A 277 14.32 1.93 10.00
CA VAL A 277 13.79 2.17 11.35
C VAL A 277 14.23 3.56 11.86
N ALA A 278 15.50 3.92 11.67
CA ALA A 278 16.03 5.23 12.05
C ALA A 278 15.30 6.37 11.33
N GLY A 279 15.02 6.22 10.02
CA GLY A 279 14.26 7.19 9.23
C GLY A 279 12.83 7.35 9.75
N VAL A 280 12.13 6.24 9.98
CA VAL A 280 10.74 6.24 10.50
C VAL A 280 10.65 6.90 11.88
N VAL A 281 11.52 6.50 12.81
CA VAL A 281 11.57 7.09 14.17
C VAL A 281 11.93 8.57 14.10
N GLY A 282 12.92 8.94 13.28
CA GLY A 282 13.36 10.33 13.09
C GLY A 282 12.22 11.25 12.66
N VAL A 283 11.34 10.82 11.75
CA VAL A 283 10.16 11.61 11.33
C VAL A 283 9.17 11.79 12.48
N GLY A 284 8.93 10.73 13.27
CA GLY A 284 8.05 10.82 14.44
C GLY A 284 8.55 11.82 15.49
N VAL A 285 9.85 11.84 15.74
CA VAL A 285 10.49 12.78 16.69
C VAL A 285 10.50 14.22 16.15
N ALA A 286 10.89 14.41 14.89
CA ALA A 286 10.92 15.74 14.27
C ALA A 286 9.53 16.39 14.23
N GLY A 287 8.48 15.58 14.06
CA GLY A 287 7.10 16.07 14.04
C GLY A 287 6.57 16.55 15.39
N ARG A 288 7.10 16.06 16.51
CA ARG A 288 6.71 16.53 17.85
C ARG A 288 7.27 17.91 18.20
N ARG A 289 8.43 18.30 17.58
CA ARG A 289 9.09 19.59 17.82
C ARG A 289 8.46 20.76 17.06
N THR A 290 7.60 20.51 16.10
CA THR A 290 6.92 21.51 15.26
C THR A 290 5.42 21.67 15.56
N ALA A 291 4.88 20.94 16.53
CA ALA A 291 3.53 21.19 17.02
C ALA A 291 3.56 22.41 17.95
N PRO A 292 2.74 23.46 17.71
CA PRO A 292 2.64 24.63 18.58
C PRO A 292 2.12 24.27 19.96
#